data_6e49ad6e42f1d5a7621ff2a93242e4f4
#
_entry.id   6e49ad6e42f1d5a7621ff2a93242e4f4
#
_cell.length_a   1.000
_cell.length_b   1.000
_cell.length_c   1.000
_cell.angle_alpha   90.00
_cell.angle_beta   90.00
_cell.angle_gamma   90.00
#
_symmetry.space_group_name_H-M   'P 1'
#
loop_
_entity.id
_entity.type
_entity.pdbx_description
1 polymer ?
#
loop_
_entity_poly.entity_id
_entity_poly.type
_entity_poly.pdbx_seq_one_letter_code
_entity_poly.pdbx_strand_id
1 'polypeptide(L)'
;MRPAAAAVIDVCCVIAFVAIGRASHHHGESIGGLASTAWPFLTGLGVGLVVTRAWRRPAVIVPAGLGAWLGTVAVGMLLRVVAGQGTALAFIGVALAFLGLFLLGWRAVVAGHARWRAATRSRR
;
A
#
# COMPACT_ATOMS: atom_id res chain seq x y z
N MET A 1 15.73 -6.34 5.22
CA MET A 1 15.10 -5.00 5.33
C MET A 1 14.46 -4.84 6.69
N ARG A 2 14.59 -3.66 7.26
CA ARG A 2 13.97 -3.35 8.55
C ARG A 2 12.44 -3.23 8.39
N PRO A 3 11.67 -3.77 9.33
CA PRO A 3 10.21 -3.65 9.28
C PRO A 3 9.73 -2.18 9.23
N ALA A 4 10.40 -1.29 9.96
CA ALA A 4 10.05 0.13 9.96
C ALA A 4 10.27 0.78 8.59
N ALA A 5 11.36 0.45 7.89
CA ALA A 5 11.62 0.97 6.55
C ALA A 5 10.56 0.51 5.55
N ALA A 6 10.18 -0.77 5.60
CA ALA A 6 9.14 -1.31 4.75
C ALA A 6 7.79 -0.64 5.04
N ALA A 7 7.43 -0.45 6.30
CA ALA A 7 6.20 0.22 6.70
C ALA A 7 6.17 1.67 6.20
N VAL A 8 7.28 2.40 6.27
CA VAL A 8 7.38 3.77 5.73
C VAL A 8 7.16 3.78 4.22
N ILE A 9 7.74 2.83 3.48
CA ILE A 9 7.51 2.72 2.04
C ILE A 9 6.02 2.46 1.76
N ASP A 10 5.39 1.54 2.48
CA ASP A 10 3.97 1.25 2.33
C ASP A 10 3.10 2.47 2.62
N VAL A 11 3.39 3.19 3.71
CA VAL A 11 2.66 4.43 4.05
C VAL A 11 2.83 5.47 2.95
N CYS A 12 4.04 5.65 2.44
CA CYS A 12 4.30 6.57 1.33
C CYS A 12 3.50 6.20 0.08
N CYS A 13 3.38 4.92 -0.25
CA CYS A 13 2.56 4.44 -1.37
C CYS A 13 1.10 4.83 -1.18
N VAL A 14 0.55 4.64 0.02
CA VAL A 14 -0.85 4.98 0.33
C VAL A 14 -1.06 6.50 0.27
N ILE A 15 -0.17 7.28 0.84
CA ILE A 15 -0.27 8.75 0.83
C ILE A 15 -0.18 9.27 -0.61
N ALA A 16 0.74 8.73 -1.42
CA ALA A 16 0.85 9.09 -2.84
C ALA A 16 -0.45 8.78 -3.59
N PHE A 17 -1.05 7.63 -3.37
CA PHE A 17 -2.34 7.25 -3.96
C PHE A 17 -3.42 8.28 -3.60
N VAL A 18 -3.56 8.61 -2.32
CA VAL A 18 -4.57 9.56 -1.85
C VAL A 18 -4.32 10.96 -2.40
N ALA A 19 -3.08 11.44 -2.37
CA ALA A 19 -2.72 12.77 -2.86
C ALA A 19 -2.99 12.91 -4.35
N ILE A 20 -2.58 11.93 -5.16
CA ILE A 20 -2.82 11.93 -6.61
C ILE A 20 -4.31 11.83 -6.90
N GLY A 21 -5.05 10.98 -6.17
CA GLY A 21 -6.48 10.83 -6.33
C GLY A 21 -7.22 12.13 -6.06
N ARG A 22 -6.89 12.82 -4.97
CA ARG A 22 -7.50 14.12 -4.64
C ARG A 22 -7.17 15.20 -5.66
N ALA A 23 -5.93 15.28 -6.10
CA ALA A 23 -5.50 16.24 -7.13
C ALA A 23 -6.26 16.01 -8.44
N SER A 24 -6.44 14.75 -8.85
CA SER A 24 -7.15 14.38 -10.08
C SER A 24 -8.63 14.76 -10.07
N HIS A 25 -9.26 14.83 -8.89
CA HIS A 25 -10.66 15.19 -8.72
C HIS A 25 -10.88 16.65 -8.29
N HIS A 26 -9.85 17.48 -8.38
CA HIS A 26 -9.91 18.91 -8.06
C HIS A 26 -10.37 19.22 -6.62
N HIS A 27 -10.10 18.32 -5.67
CA HIS A 27 -10.51 18.49 -4.28
C HIS A 27 -9.60 19.42 -3.48
N GLY A 28 -8.60 20.01 -4.09
CA GLY A 28 -7.64 20.86 -3.40
C GLY A 28 -6.82 20.09 -2.34
N GLU A 29 -5.65 20.57 -2.07
CA GLU A 29 -4.76 19.93 -1.11
C GLU A 29 -4.76 20.69 0.21
N SER A 30 -5.60 20.22 1.15
CA SER A 30 -5.48 20.60 2.55
C SER A 30 -5.00 19.39 3.35
N ILE A 31 -4.26 19.65 4.42
CA ILE A 31 -3.80 18.58 5.32
C ILE A 31 -4.99 17.83 5.92
N GLY A 32 -6.03 18.57 6.31
CA GLY A 32 -7.26 17.98 6.85
C GLY A 32 -7.98 17.08 5.85
N GLY A 33 -8.09 17.52 4.60
CA GLY A 33 -8.70 16.72 3.54
C GLY A 33 -7.89 15.47 3.20
N LEU A 34 -6.57 15.61 3.14
CA LEU A 34 -5.66 14.48 2.92
C LEU A 34 -5.80 13.45 4.05
N ALA A 35 -5.77 13.88 5.29
CA ALA A 35 -5.92 13.02 6.46
C ALA A 35 -7.28 12.31 6.48
N SER A 36 -8.35 13.03 6.18
CA SER A 36 -9.72 12.50 6.14
C SER A 36 -9.87 11.40 5.08
N THR A 37 -9.21 11.53 3.95
CA THR A 37 -9.24 10.52 2.87
C THR A 37 -8.28 9.37 3.15
N ALA A 38 -7.14 9.63 3.76
CA ALA A 38 -6.08 8.64 3.95
C ALA A 38 -6.33 7.69 5.11
N TRP A 39 -6.96 8.11 6.20
CA TRP A 39 -7.04 7.31 7.42
C TRP A 39 -7.70 5.93 7.23
N PRO A 40 -8.76 5.76 6.40
CA PRO A 40 -9.31 4.42 6.16
C PRO A 40 -8.29 3.47 5.52
N PHE A 41 -7.53 3.98 4.56
CA PHE A 41 -6.52 3.20 3.85
C PHE A 41 -5.32 2.89 4.75
N LEU A 42 -4.88 3.85 5.55
CA LEU A 42 -3.78 3.63 6.51
C LEU A 42 -4.16 2.62 7.58
N THR A 43 -5.41 2.66 8.06
CA THR A 43 -5.92 1.66 9.00
C THR A 43 -5.96 0.28 8.34
N GLY A 44 -6.44 0.20 7.10
CA GLY A 44 -6.46 -1.05 6.34
C GLY A 44 -5.07 -1.61 6.10
N LEU A 45 -4.10 -0.76 5.78
CA LEU A 45 -2.70 -1.15 5.66
C LEU A 45 -2.19 -1.74 6.97
N GLY A 46 -2.43 -1.07 8.08
CA GLY A 46 -2.01 -1.55 9.40
C GLY A 46 -2.61 -2.91 9.73
N VAL A 47 -3.89 -3.10 9.46
CA VAL A 47 -4.57 -4.39 9.66
C VAL A 47 -3.91 -5.48 8.81
N GLY A 48 -3.67 -5.22 7.54
CA GLY A 48 -3.03 -6.20 6.64
C GLY A 48 -1.63 -6.58 7.08
N LEU A 49 -0.83 -5.59 7.51
CA LEU A 49 0.52 -5.84 8.01
C LEU A 49 0.52 -6.63 9.32
N VAL A 50 -0.41 -6.36 10.21
CA VAL A 50 -0.54 -7.10 11.49
C VAL A 50 -1.01 -8.52 11.26
N VAL A 51 -2.04 -8.72 10.45
CA VAL A 51 -2.59 -10.06 10.16
C VAL A 51 -1.54 -10.97 9.53
N THR A 52 -0.72 -10.44 8.65
CA THR A 52 0.33 -11.21 7.95
C THR A 52 1.65 -11.27 8.72
N ARG A 53 1.74 -10.64 9.88
CA ARG A 53 2.98 -10.54 10.67
C ARG A 53 4.15 -10.03 9.81
N ALA A 54 3.89 -8.95 9.09
CA ALA A 54 4.82 -8.40 8.10
C ALA A 54 6.17 -8.00 8.73
N TRP A 55 6.22 -7.73 10.04
CA TRP A 55 7.49 -7.41 10.72
C TRP A 55 8.51 -8.55 10.66
N ARG A 56 8.07 -9.80 10.45
CA ARG A 56 8.97 -10.96 10.32
C ARG A 56 9.67 -11.00 8.96
N ARG A 57 8.92 -10.73 7.90
CA ARG A 57 9.43 -10.75 6.53
C ARG A 57 8.76 -9.63 5.74
N PRO A 58 9.18 -8.37 5.96
CA PRO A 58 8.44 -7.20 5.45
C PRO A 58 8.50 -7.03 3.93
N ALA A 59 9.56 -7.49 3.27
CA ALA A 59 9.77 -7.29 1.84
C ALA A 59 9.22 -8.42 0.96
N VAL A 60 8.65 -9.48 1.54
CA VAL A 60 8.09 -10.58 0.74
C VAL A 60 6.74 -10.18 0.14
N ILE A 61 6.47 -10.67 -1.07
CA ILE A 61 5.18 -10.44 -1.73
C ILE A 61 4.09 -11.22 -1.00
N VAL A 62 4.33 -12.49 -0.72
CA VAL A 62 3.41 -13.36 0.03
C VAL A 62 4.08 -13.75 1.34
N PRO A 63 3.47 -13.49 2.50
CA PRO A 63 2.14 -12.91 2.72
C PRO A 63 2.09 -11.39 2.89
N ALA A 64 3.21 -10.74 3.19
CA ALA A 64 3.23 -9.32 3.60
C ALA A 64 2.67 -8.37 2.53
N GLY A 65 3.12 -8.50 1.29
CA GLY A 65 2.65 -7.67 0.18
C GLY A 65 1.17 -7.84 -0.09
N LEU A 66 0.68 -9.07 -0.16
CA LEU A 66 -0.74 -9.35 -0.34
C LEU A 66 -1.57 -8.79 0.80
N GLY A 67 -1.11 -8.95 2.04
CA GLY A 67 -1.78 -8.41 3.21
C GLY A 67 -1.84 -6.87 3.18
N ALA A 68 -0.74 -6.23 2.84
CA ALA A 68 -0.70 -4.78 2.68
C ALA A 68 -1.70 -4.31 1.62
N TRP A 69 -1.68 -4.92 0.45
CA TRP A 69 -2.55 -4.57 -0.67
C TRP A 69 -4.03 -4.83 -0.37
N LEU A 70 -4.37 -6.06 -0.02
CA LEU A 70 -5.77 -6.45 0.22
C LEU A 70 -6.34 -5.80 1.48
N GLY A 71 -5.53 -5.68 2.53
CA GLY A 71 -5.93 -4.97 3.75
C GLY A 71 -6.23 -3.50 3.48
N THR A 72 -5.35 -2.83 2.75
CA THR A 72 -5.53 -1.42 2.39
C THR A 72 -6.83 -1.22 1.61
N VAL A 73 -7.07 -2.02 0.59
CA VAL A 73 -8.24 -1.85 -0.27
C VAL A 73 -9.51 -2.35 0.42
N ALA A 74 -9.54 -3.58 0.94
CA ALA A 74 -10.76 -4.16 1.50
C ALA A 74 -11.19 -3.45 2.79
N VAL A 75 -10.30 -3.34 3.76
CA VAL A 75 -10.60 -2.66 5.04
C VAL A 75 -10.77 -1.17 4.81
N GLY A 76 -9.94 -0.57 3.95
CA GLY A 76 -10.05 0.84 3.61
C GLY A 76 -11.42 1.18 3.01
N MET A 77 -11.91 0.39 2.06
CA MET A 77 -13.22 0.61 1.45
C MET A 77 -14.36 0.40 2.46
N LEU A 78 -14.24 -0.62 3.31
CA LEU A 78 -15.23 -0.86 4.36
C LEU A 78 -15.31 0.34 5.32
N LEU A 79 -14.18 0.87 5.76
CA LEU A 79 -14.15 2.03 6.64
C LEU A 79 -14.66 3.29 5.96
N ARG A 80 -14.45 3.44 4.64
CA ARG A 80 -15.03 4.55 3.88
C ARG A 80 -16.56 4.51 3.91
N VAL A 81 -17.14 3.31 3.74
CA VAL A 81 -18.60 3.13 3.83
C VAL A 81 -19.10 3.55 5.21
N VAL A 82 -18.44 3.07 6.26
CA VAL A 82 -18.80 3.39 7.65
C VAL A 82 -18.71 4.90 7.93
N ALA A 83 -17.70 5.55 7.35
CA ALA A 83 -17.46 6.99 7.50
C ALA A 83 -18.34 7.85 6.57
N GLY A 84 -19.22 7.24 5.78
CA GLY A 84 -20.07 7.97 4.85
C GLY A 84 -19.36 8.49 3.61
N GLN A 85 -18.18 7.95 3.29
CA GLN A 85 -17.39 8.32 2.11
C GLN A 85 -17.78 7.43 0.92
N GLY A 86 -17.54 7.93 -0.30
CA GLY A 86 -17.92 7.20 -1.52
C GLY A 86 -17.01 6.00 -1.80
N THR A 87 -17.61 4.95 -2.38
CA THR A 87 -16.90 3.74 -2.83
C THR A 87 -17.37 3.33 -4.23
N ALA A 88 -17.33 4.26 -5.18
CA ALA A 88 -17.70 3.97 -6.55
C ALA A 88 -16.84 2.83 -7.12
N LEU A 89 -17.43 1.99 -7.99
CA LEU A 89 -16.73 0.85 -8.58
C LEU A 89 -15.45 1.28 -9.32
N ALA A 90 -15.50 2.40 -10.03
CA ALA A 90 -14.31 2.94 -10.72
C ALA A 90 -13.20 3.29 -9.71
N PHE A 91 -13.56 3.84 -8.56
CA PHE A 91 -12.60 4.16 -7.50
C PHE A 91 -11.97 2.89 -6.92
N ILE A 92 -12.76 1.85 -6.67
CA ILE A 92 -12.26 0.56 -6.19
C ILE A 92 -11.28 -0.04 -7.21
N GLY A 93 -11.62 0.01 -8.50
CA GLY A 93 -10.75 -0.49 -9.57
C GLY A 93 -9.42 0.24 -9.64
N VAL A 94 -9.43 1.57 -9.53
CA VAL A 94 -8.22 2.38 -9.51
C VAL A 94 -7.38 2.08 -8.25
N ALA A 95 -8.03 1.95 -7.09
CA ALA A 95 -7.34 1.61 -5.85
C ALA A 95 -6.66 0.24 -5.94
N LEU A 96 -7.36 -0.77 -6.46
CA LEU A 96 -6.79 -2.09 -6.67
C LEU A 96 -5.56 -2.03 -7.58
N ALA A 97 -5.67 -1.34 -8.71
CA ALA A 97 -4.58 -1.26 -9.69
C ALA A 97 -3.39 -0.46 -9.15
N PHE A 98 -3.63 0.75 -8.64
CA PHE A 98 -2.57 1.63 -8.18
C PHE A 98 -1.86 1.06 -6.94
N LEU A 99 -2.63 0.69 -5.91
CA LEU A 99 -2.05 0.17 -4.68
C LEU A 99 -1.39 -1.19 -4.90
N GLY A 100 -1.96 -2.03 -5.76
CA GLY A 100 -1.34 -3.29 -6.15
C GLY A 100 0.00 -3.06 -6.84
N LEU A 101 0.02 -2.17 -7.82
CA LEU A 101 1.26 -1.85 -8.55
C LEU A 101 2.36 -1.33 -7.61
N PHE A 102 2.03 -0.42 -6.71
CA PHE A 102 3.05 0.19 -5.83
C PHE A 102 3.39 -0.69 -4.63
N LEU A 103 2.40 -1.23 -3.91
CA LEU A 103 2.66 -2.05 -2.72
C LEU A 103 3.31 -3.40 -3.05
N LEU A 104 2.89 -4.04 -4.12
CA LEU A 104 3.52 -5.28 -4.59
C LEU A 104 4.75 -4.99 -5.44
N GLY A 105 4.73 -3.89 -6.19
CA GLY A 105 5.80 -3.52 -7.12
C GLY A 105 7.13 -3.27 -6.43
N TRP A 106 7.17 -2.52 -5.35
CA TRP A 106 8.43 -2.28 -4.65
C TRP A 106 9.00 -3.58 -4.06
N ARG A 107 8.13 -4.49 -3.60
CA ARG A 107 8.54 -5.79 -3.11
C ARG A 107 9.09 -6.68 -4.25
N ALA A 108 8.47 -6.60 -5.41
CA ALA A 108 8.96 -7.32 -6.60
C ALA A 108 10.33 -6.81 -7.04
N VAL A 109 10.57 -5.49 -6.98
CA VAL A 109 11.87 -4.90 -7.28
C VAL A 109 12.94 -5.38 -6.31
N VAL A 110 12.63 -5.39 -5.02
CA VAL A 110 13.55 -5.88 -3.97
C VAL A 110 13.87 -7.36 -4.19
N ALA A 111 12.87 -8.19 -4.47
CA ALA A 111 13.05 -9.61 -4.74
C ALA A 111 13.90 -9.85 -5.99
N GLY A 112 13.64 -9.12 -7.07
CA GLY A 112 14.40 -9.20 -8.31
C GLY A 112 15.86 -8.79 -8.13
N HIS A 113 16.09 -7.71 -7.38
CA HIS A 113 17.44 -7.23 -7.05
C HIS A 113 18.22 -8.28 -6.23
N ALA A 114 17.57 -8.90 -5.24
CA ALA A 114 18.18 -9.94 -4.42
C ALA A 114 18.56 -11.15 -5.27
N ARG A 115 17.69 -11.57 -6.19
CA ARG A 115 17.98 -12.67 -7.13
C ARG A 115 19.14 -12.33 -8.05
N TRP A 116 19.18 -11.12 -8.57
CA TRP A 116 20.28 -10.67 -9.44
C TRP A 116 21.60 -10.67 -8.69
N ARG A 117 21.64 -10.17 -7.46
CA ARG A 117 22.85 -10.18 -6.64
C ARG A 117 23.33 -11.60 -6.34
N ALA A 118 22.41 -12.52 -6.03
CA ALA A 118 22.74 -13.92 -5.78
C ALA A 118 23.35 -14.58 -7.02
N ALA A 119 22.75 -14.34 -8.20
CA ALA A 119 23.24 -14.86 -9.48
C ALA A 119 24.65 -14.36 -9.82
N THR A 120 24.94 -13.07 -9.57
CA THR A 120 26.27 -12.50 -9.82
C THR A 120 27.32 -13.04 -8.85
N ARG A 121 26.95 -13.33 -7.59
CA ARG A 121 27.87 -13.93 -6.62
C ARG A 121 28.28 -15.36 -7.00
N SER A 122 27.32 -16.16 -7.51
CA SER A 122 27.60 -17.55 -7.89
C SER A 122 28.51 -17.67 -9.11
N ARG A 123 28.68 -16.58 -9.88
CA ARG A 123 29.55 -16.51 -11.05
C ARG A 123 30.99 -16.13 -10.73
N ARG A 124 31.26 -15.72 -9.49
CA ARG A 124 32.60 -15.39 -8.99
C ARG A 124 33.19 -16.56 -8.24
#